data_25f033d9a788c759a639a97415e60014
#
_entry.id   25f033d9a788c759a639a97415e60014
#
_cell.length_a   1.000
_cell.length_b   1.000
_cell.length_c   1.000
_cell.angle_alpha   90.00
_cell.angle_beta   90.00
_cell.angle_gamma   90.00
#
_symmetry.space_group_name_H-M   'P 1'
#
loop_
_entity.id
_entity.type
_entity.pdbx_description
1 polymer ?
#
loop_
_entity_poly.entity_id
_entity_poly.type
_entity_poly.pdbx_seq_one_letter_code
_entity_poly.pdbx_strand_id
1 'polypeptide(L)'
;MLLTLRSQAKLNNGVEIPRLGIGVYQSPPGRATQHAVKYALSIGYRHIDTASLYGNEADVGLALRESGLRRDEVFITTKVWNSDQGYDSTLRACEGSLRRLGLTYVDLYLIHWPVPKMSDETWRAMVQLSRENKAQAIGVSNYDIQDLKELLGNFDITPAVNQVEFHPFLYQQDLLQFCEKNRIQPEAYSPLTRGERLSHPKLLKLAKKYGKTSAQVLIRWSLQHGLIVIPKSVHEERIRQNSEVFDFQLEPEDMKLLDSLNENLRTVF
;
A
#
# COMPACT_ATOMS: atom_id res chain seq x y z
N MET A 1 1.37 11.86 -19.40
CA MET A 1 2.76 11.34 -19.22
C MET A 1 2.67 9.83 -19.03
N LEU A 2 3.50 9.05 -19.71
CA LEU A 2 3.55 7.59 -19.51
C LEU A 2 4.09 7.28 -18.12
N LEU A 3 3.42 6.39 -17.38
CA LEU A 3 3.89 5.92 -16.07
C LEU A 3 5.13 5.04 -16.24
N THR A 4 6.01 5.10 -15.24
CA THR A 4 7.21 4.24 -15.11
C THR A 4 7.29 3.70 -13.69
N LEU A 5 8.22 2.80 -13.41
CA LEU A 5 8.48 2.31 -12.04
C LEU A 5 8.86 3.45 -11.06
N ARG A 6 9.35 4.57 -11.57
CA ARG A 6 9.72 5.77 -10.78
C ARG A 6 8.60 6.80 -10.67
N SER A 7 7.45 6.55 -11.29
CA SER A 7 6.30 7.47 -11.22
C SER A 7 5.75 7.54 -9.81
N GLN A 8 5.48 8.75 -9.35
CA GLN A 8 4.97 9.03 -8.01
C GLN A 8 3.56 9.62 -8.07
N ALA A 9 2.84 9.52 -6.97
CA ALA A 9 1.63 10.25 -6.70
C ALA A 9 1.92 11.31 -5.63
N LYS A 10 1.40 12.52 -5.81
CA LYS A 10 1.52 13.57 -4.81
C LYS A 10 0.36 13.48 -3.84
N LEU A 11 0.66 13.29 -2.56
CA LEU A 11 -0.30 13.23 -1.49
C LEU A 11 -0.84 14.63 -1.15
N ASN A 12 -1.94 14.71 -0.39
CA ASN A 12 -2.59 15.96 -0.01
C ASN A 12 -1.71 16.89 0.85
N ASN A 13 -0.71 16.33 1.54
CA ASN A 13 0.28 17.08 2.32
C ASN A 13 1.57 17.42 1.54
N GLY A 14 1.63 17.09 0.24
CA GLY A 14 2.76 17.40 -0.64
C GLY A 14 3.83 16.31 -0.73
N VAL A 15 3.79 15.29 0.13
CA VAL A 15 4.72 14.14 0.07
C VAL A 15 4.46 13.34 -1.22
N GLU A 16 5.53 12.88 -1.86
CA GLU A 16 5.46 12.07 -3.07
C GLU A 16 5.69 10.59 -2.76
N ILE A 17 4.74 9.72 -3.14
CA ILE A 17 4.76 8.29 -2.91
C ILE A 17 4.88 7.54 -4.24
N PRO A 18 5.80 6.54 -4.39
CA PRO A 18 5.87 5.73 -5.60
C PRO A 18 4.57 4.97 -5.86
N ARG A 19 4.10 4.98 -7.13
CA ARG A 19 2.84 4.34 -7.52
C ARG A 19 2.86 2.82 -7.44
N LEU A 20 4.04 2.22 -7.49
CA LEU A 20 4.23 0.79 -7.29
C LEU A 20 5.22 0.54 -6.16
N GLY A 21 4.79 -0.20 -5.16
CA GLY A 21 5.60 -0.68 -4.04
C GLY A 21 5.63 -2.20 -3.96
N ILE A 22 6.32 -2.71 -2.97
CA ILE A 22 6.26 -4.13 -2.58
C ILE A 22 5.72 -4.25 -1.16
N GLY A 23 4.65 -5.05 -0.98
CA GLY A 23 4.15 -5.43 0.33
C GLY A 23 4.90 -6.63 0.90
N VAL A 24 5.05 -6.69 2.22
CA VAL A 24 5.69 -7.83 2.90
C VAL A 24 4.76 -8.57 3.87
N TYR A 25 3.45 -8.36 3.77
CA TYR A 25 2.48 -9.14 4.55
C TYR A 25 2.63 -10.64 4.26
N GLN A 26 2.68 -11.47 5.32
CA GLN A 26 2.94 -12.92 5.19
C GLN A 26 4.25 -13.27 4.45
N SER A 27 5.21 -12.36 4.37
CA SER A 27 6.58 -12.76 4.08
C SER A 27 7.18 -13.35 5.34
N PRO A 28 7.79 -14.56 5.27
CA PRO A 28 8.42 -15.16 6.44
C PRO A 28 9.51 -14.23 6.99
N PRO A 29 9.55 -13.98 8.32
CA PRO A 29 10.64 -13.23 8.92
C PRO A 29 12.01 -13.85 8.62
N GLY A 30 13.08 -13.03 8.66
CA GLY A 30 14.45 -13.43 8.37
C GLY A 30 14.80 -13.34 6.89
N ARG A 31 15.64 -14.28 6.43
CA ARG A 31 16.29 -14.23 5.10
C ARG A 31 15.32 -14.05 3.93
N ALA A 32 14.13 -14.65 4.00
CA ALA A 32 13.16 -14.56 2.89
C ALA A 32 12.68 -13.13 2.67
N THR A 33 12.29 -12.44 3.75
CA THR A 33 11.88 -11.02 3.68
C THR A 33 13.05 -10.12 3.30
N GLN A 34 14.21 -10.29 3.92
CA GLN A 34 15.44 -9.54 3.60
C GLN A 34 15.81 -9.65 2.12
N HIS A 35 15.80 -10.87 1.60
CA HIS A 35 16.13 -11.14 0.19
C HIS A 35 15.12 -10.49 -0.77
N ALA A 36 13.82 -10.67 -0.51
CA ALA A 36 12.77 -10.09 -1.34
C ALA A 36 12.85 -8.56 -1.41
N VAL A 37 13.06 -7.90 -0.26
CA VAL A 37 13.20 -6.43 -0.19
C VAL A 37 14.48 -5.97 -0.88
N LYS A 38 15.62 -6.61 -0.65
CA LYS A 38 16.90 -6.29 -1.31
C LYS A 38 16.79 -6.43 -2.83
N TYR A 39 16.20 -7.53 -3.30
CA TYR A 39 15.99 -7.76 -4.72
C TYR A 39 15.07 -6.67 -5.32
N ALA A 40 13.94 -6.36 -4.68
CA ALA A 40 13.05 -5.31 -5.16
C ALA A 40 13.78 -3.96 -5.27
N LEU A 41 14.56 -3.57 -4.25
CA LEU A 41 15.34 -2.33 -4.26
C LEU A 41 16.39 -2.34 -5.39
N SER A 42 17.06 -3.48 -5.64
CA SER A 42 18.09 -3.61 -6.68
C SER A 42 17.55 -3.43 -8.10
N ILE A 43 16.29 -3.83 -8.35
CA ILE A 43 15.64 -3.67 -9.66
C ILE A 43 14.83 -2.38 -9.80
N GLY A 44 14.89 -1.48 -8.81
CA GLY A 44 14.38 -0.12 -8.91
C GLY A 44 13.11 0.18 -8.13
N TYR A 45 12.54 -0.75 -7.37
CA TYR A 45 11.48 -0.39 -6.41
C TYR A 45 12.00 0.63 -5.41
N ARG A 46 11.11 1.55 -5.01
CA ARG A 46 11.42 2.59 -4.03
C ARG A 46 10.32 2.77 -2.99
N HIS A 47 9.40 1.82 -2.88
CA HIS A 47 8.34 1.81 -1.86
C HIS A 47 8.23 0.42 -1.26
N ILE A 48 8.38 0.31 0.07
CA ILE A 48 8.24 -0.91 0.86
C ILE A 48 7.13 -0.71 1.89
N ASP A 49 6.14 -1.59 1.86
CA ASP A 49 5.02 -1.59 2.82
C ASP A 49 5.15 -2.76 3.81
N THR A 50 5.26 -2.42 5.09
CA THR A 50 5.25 -3.36 6.22
C THR A 50 4.22 -2.93 7.29
N ALA A 51 4.19 -3.60 8.43
CA ALA A 51 3.40 -3.24 9.61
C ALA A 51 3.99 -3.88 10.87
N SER A 52 3.71 -3.31 12.03
CA SER A 52 4.12 -3.88 13.33
C SER A 52 3.61 -5.32 13.50
N LEU A 53 2.38 -5.61 13.05
CA LEU A 53 1.77 -6.94 13.10
C LEU A 53 2.56 -8.01 12.31
N TYR A 54 3.27 -7.62 11.23
CA TYR A 54 3.88 -8.61 10.33
C TYR A 54 5.13 -9.26 10.93
N GLY A 55 5.70 -8.69 11.99
CA GLY A 55 6.87 -9.24 12.69
C GLY A 55 8.16 -9.20 11.86
N ASN A 56 8.19 -8.45 10.76
CA ASN A 56 9.31 -8.42 9.82
C ASN A 56 9.91 -7.02 9.59
N GLU A 57 9.54 -6.02 10.41
CA GLU A 57 10.07 -4.66 10.28
C GLU A 57 11.60 -4.62 10.43
N ALA A 58 12.20 -5.45 11.31
CA ALA A 58 13.65 -5.53 11.48
C ALA A 58 14.35 -6.04 10.21
N ASP A 59 13.71 -6.95 9.48
CA ASP A 59 14.23 -7.48 8.21
C ASP A 59 14.17 -6.45 7.09
N VAL A 60 13.09 -5.65 7.05
CA VAL A 60 12.97 -4.51 6.14
C VAL A 60 14.06 -3.48 6.42
N GLY A 61 14.28 -3.13 7.68
CA GLY A 61 15.33 -2.20 8.10
C GLY A 61 16.74 -2.69 7.76
N LEU A 62 17.01 -3.99 7.97
CA LEU A 62 18.28 -4.61 7.59
C LEU A 62 18.49 -4.56 6.06
N ALA A 63 17.48 -4.97 5.29
CA ALA A 63 17.54 -4.97 3.83
C ALA A 63 17.78 -3.56 3.27
N LEU A 64 17.13 -2.53 3.86
CA LEU A 64 17.35 -1.14 3.49
C LEU A 64 18.80 -0.70 3.75
N ARG A 65 19.35 -0.96 4.93
CA ARG A 65 20.75 -0.63 5.26
C ARG A 65 21.75 -1.30 4.31
N GLU A 66 21.49 -2.56 3.99
CA GLU A 66 22.37 -3.34 3.10
C GLU A 66 22.20 -3.04 1.60
N SER A 67 21.16 -2.28 1.23
CA SER A 67 20.93 -1.90 -0.17
C SER A 67 21.90 -0.85 -0.70
N GLY A 68 22.56 -0.10 0.19
CA GLY A 68 23.45 1.02 -0.16
C GLY A 68 22.70 2.29 -0.61
N LEU A 69 21.36 2.28 -0.62
CA LEU A 69 20.55 3.44 -0.95
C LEU A 69 20.50 4.43 0.24
N ARG A 70 20.43 5.72 -0.05
CA ARG A 70 20.17 6.72 0.99
C ARG A 70 18.74 6.57 1.51
N ARG A 71 18.49 6.98 2.76
CA ARG A 71 17.18 6.88 3.41
C ARG A 71 16.08 7.63 2.62
N ASP A 72 16.41 8.77 2.06
CA ASP A 72 15.51 9.64 1.30
C ASP A 72 15.18 9.10 -0.12
N GLU A 73 15.86 8.07 -0.57
CA GLU A 73 15.57 7.41 -1.85
C GLU A 73 14.50 6.31 -1.75
N VAL A 74 14.11 5.91 -0.52
CA VAL A 74 13.18 4.79 -0.31
C VAL A 74 12.03 5.22 0.59
N PHE A 75 10.82 5.04 0.10
CA PHE A 75 9.57 5.29 0.81
C PHE A 75 9.20 4.07 1.66
N ILE A 76 9.12 4.24 2.97
CA ILE A 76 8.79 3.18 3.94
C ILE A 76 7.43 3.45 4.57
N THR A 77 6.52 2.50 4.43
CA THR A 77 5.23 2.48 5.11
C THR A 77 5.25 1.45 6.23
N THR A 78 4.80 1.83 7.42
CA THR A 78 4.43 0.89 8.48
C THR A 78 3.11 1.30 9.14
N LYS A 79 2.57 0.45 10.03
CA LYS A 79 1.20 0.60 10.54
C LYS A 79 1.13 0.28 12.04
N VAL A 80 0.33 1.05 12.77
CA VAL A 80 -0.03 0.72 14.17
C VAL A 80 -1.07 -0.38 14.18
N TRP A 81 -0.83 -1.42 14.99
CA TRP A 81 -1.79 -2.53 15.14
C TRP A 81 -2.92 -2.16 16.12
N ASN A 82 -4.01 -2.91 16.02
CA ASN A 82 -5.25 -2.65 16.78
C ASN A 82 -5.07 -2.61 18.30
N SER A 83 -4.22 -3.49 18.87
CA SER A 83 -3.93 -3.53 20.31
C SER A 83 -3.14 -2.32 20.81
N ASP A 84 -2.49 -1.58 19.90
CA ASP A 84 -1.62 -0.46 20.22
C ASP A 84 -2.30 0.89 19.87
N GLN A 85 -3.59 0.89 19.55
CA GLN A 85 -4.37 2.11 19.32
C GLN A 85 -4.67 2.84 20.62
N GLY A 86 -4.92 4.15 20.52
CA GLY A 86 -5.02 5.11 21.60
C GLY A 86 -3.86 6.10 21.58
N TYR A 87 -3.93 7.21 22.29
CA TYR A 87 -2.96 8.30 22.15
C TYR A 87 -1.54 7.84 22.53
N ASP A 88 -1.31 7.53 23.83
CA ASP A 88 0.03 7.19 24.32
C ASP A 88 0.56 5.85 23.76
N SER A 89 -0.33 4.87 23.56
CA SER A 89 0.01 3.56 23.01
C SER A 89 0.49 3.67 21.56
N THR A 90 -0.17 4.50 20.75
CA THR A 90 0.22 4.74 19.35
C THR A 90 1.58 5.45 19.26
N LEU A 91 1.85 6.43 20.14
CA LEU A 91 3.17 7.08 20.21
C LEU A 91 4.27 6.05 20.52
N ARG A 92 4.07 5.21 21.54
CA ARG A 92 5.02 4.13 21.88
C ARG A 92 5.17 3.08 20.80
N ALA A 93 4.07 2.72 20.12
CA ALA A 93 4.10 1.77 19.01
C ALA A 93 4.93 2.29 17.82
N CYS A 94 4.80 3.56 17.48
CA CYS A 94 5.61 4.19 16.44
C CYS A 94 7.11 4.15 16.80
N GLU A 95 7.48 4.54 18.02
CA GLU A 95 8.86 4.43 18.50
C GLU A 95 9.40 2.99 18.42
N GLY A 96 8.54 2.02 18.74
CA GLY A 96 8.86 0.60 18.61
C GLY A 96 9.15 0.21 17.16
N SER A 97 8.31 0.65 16.23
CA SER A 97 8.49 0.41 14.80
C SER A 97 9.76 1.06 14.27
N LEU A 98 10.02 2.33 14.62
CA LEU A 98 11.24 3.04 14.25
C LEU A 98 12.50 2.30 14.73
N ARG A 99 12.51 1.82 15.99
CA ARG A 99 13.64 1.02 16.52
C ARG A 99 13.83 -0.28 15.75
N ARG A 100 12.75 -1.04 15.43
CA ARG A 100 12.86 -2.29 14.67
C ARG A 100 13.35 -2.04 13.24
N LEU A 101 12.84 -1.01 12.58
CA LEU A 101 13.30 -0.56 11.26
C LEU A 101 14.74 -0.01 11.28
N GLY A 102 15.22 0.46 12.44
CA GLY A 102 16.49 1.18 12.57
C GLY A 102 16.46 2.55 11.89
N LEU A 103 15.31 3.23 11.94
CA LEU A 103 15.04 4.51 11.30
C LEU A 103 14.68 5.58 12.32
N THR A 104 14.85 6.85 11.95
CA THR A 104 14.41 8.00 12.74
C THR A 104 13.02 8.51 12.34
N TYR A 105 12.57 8.17 11.13
CA TYR A 105 11.24 8.49 10.60
C TYR A 105 10.77 7.42 9.60
N VAL A 106 9.46 7.36 9.37
CA VAL A 106 8.84 6.65 8.26
C VAL A 106 8.18 7.66 7.31
N ASP A 107 8.04 7.30 6.03
CA ASP A 107 7.42 8.17 5.04
C ASP A 107 5.89 8.16 5.18
N LEU A 108 5.31 7.01 5.54
CA LEU A 108 3.89 6.87 5.80
C LEU A 108 3.64 5.99 7.03
N TYR A 109 2.83 6.52 7.96
CA TYR A 109 2.35 5.75 9.10
C TYR A 109 0.84 5.61 9.02
N LEU A 110 0.31 4.38 9.12
CA LEU A 110 -1.10 4.08 8.95
C LEU A 110 -1.74 3.52 10.23
N ILE A 111 -3.01 3.86 10.47
CA ILE A 111 -3.87 3.05 11.34
C ILE A 111 -4.23 1.79 10.55
N HIS A 112 -3.93 0.59 11.08
CA HIS A 112 -4.05 -0.66 10.31
C HIS A 112 -5.51 -1.08 10.06
N TRP A 113 -6.39 -0.92 11.06
CA TRP A 113 -7.84 -1.14 10.99
C TRP A 113 -8.57 -0.14 11.88
N PRO A 114 -9.78 0.26 11.53
CA PRO A 114 -10.60 1.05 12.44
C PRO A 114 -10.95 0.21 13.68
N VAL A 115 -10.72 0.79 14.86
CA VAL A 115 -11.14 0.20 16.14
C VAL A 115 -12.18 1.13 16.77
N PRO A 116 -13.41 0.69 16.98
CA PRO A 116 -14.46 1.54 17.54
C PRO A 116 -14.01 2.21 18.84
N LYS A 117 -14.31 3.51 18.98
CA LYS A 117 -13.97 4.37 20.15
C LYS A 117 -12.47 4.67 20.32
N MET A 118 -11.57 4.09 19.54
CA MET A 118 -10.13 4.35 19.63
C MET A 118 -9.62 5.27 18.51
N SER A 119 -10.38 5.41 17.42
CA SER A 119 -9.94 6.11 16.21
C SER A 119 -9.51 7.56 16.47
N ASP A 120 -10.26 8.31 17.28
CA ASP A 120 -9.98 9.73 17.55
C ASP A 120 -8.68 9.93 18.33
N GLU A 121 -8.47 9.18 19.41
CA GLU A 121 -7.24 9.26 20.21
C GLU A 121 -6.03 8.77 19.40
N THR A 122 -6.21 7.72 18.60
CA THR A 122 -5.19 7.21 17.69
C THR A 122 -4.85 8.27 16.65
N TRP A 123 -5.85 8.92 16.04
CA TRP A 123 -5.60 9.94 15.02
C TRP A 123 -4.89 11.18 15.61
N ARG A 124 -5.24 11.60 16.83
CA ARG A 124 -4.51 12.68 17.53
C ARG A 124 -3.03 12.32 17.71
N ALA A 125 -2.72 11.08 18.07
CA ALA A 125 -1.34 10.61 18.17
C ALA A 125 -0.64 10.60 16.79
N MET A 126 -1.33 10.19 15.71
CA MET A 126 -0.81 10.25 14.34
C MET A 126 -0.44 11.68 13.93
N VAL A 127 -1.32 12.64 14.24
CA VAL A 127 -1.07 14.07 13.98
C VAL A 127 0.15 14.56 14.76
N GLN A 128 0.30 14.15 16.03
CA GLN A 128 1.47 14.49 16.84
C GLN A 128 2.77 13.92 16.24
N LEU A 129 2.77 12.66 15.83
CA LEU A 129 3.92 12.02 15.17
C LEU A 129 4.33 12.72 13.86
N SER A 130 3.34 13.21 13.09
CA SER A 130 3.63 14.00 11.89
C SER A 130 4.27 15.37 12.24
N ARG A 131 3.77 16.05 13.27
CA ARG A 131 4.36 17.33 13.75
C ARG A 131 5.80 17.16 14.27
N GLU A 132 6.10 16.00 14.85
CA GLU A 132 7.45 15.64 15.31
C GLU A 132 8.35 15.10 14.18
N ASN A 133 7.88 15.08 12.93
CA ASN A 133 8.60 14.54 11.78
C ASN A 133 8.98 13.05 11.93
N LYS A 134 8.27 12.29 12.76
CA LYS A 134 8.43 10.84 12.89
C LYS A 134 7.69 10.08 11.79
N ALA A 135 6.64 10.70 11.22
CA ALA A 135 5.93 10.26 10.04
C ALA A 135 5.76 11.44 9.09
N GLN A 136 6.26 11.32 7.83
CA GLN A 136 6.17 12.39 6.84
C GLN A 136 4.72 12.55 6.32
N ALA A 137 4.00 11.45 6.22
CA ALA A 137 2.57 11.40 5.95
C ALA A 137 1.88 10.46 6.93
N ILE A 138 0.61 10.73 7.21
CA ILE A 138 -0.24 9.89 8.05
C ILE A 138 -1.51 9.50 7.28
N GLY A 139 -2.01 8.31 7.54
CA GLY A 139 -3.19 7.80 6.87
C GLY A 139 -3.85 6.66 7.62
N VAL A 140 -4.78 6.04 6.94
CA VAL A 140 -5.58 4.94 7.49
C VAL A 140 -5.55 3.73 6.54
N SER A 141 -5.96 2.58 7.06
CA SER A 141 -6.15 1.37 6.28
C SER A 141 -7.46 0.71 6.68
N ASN A 142 -8.17 0.15 5.70
CA ASN A 142 -9.46 -0.53 5.87
C ASN A 142 -10.62 0.35 6.38
N TYR A 143 -10.51 1.67 6.22
CA TYR A 143 -11.59 2.59 6.53
C TYR A 143 -12.62 2.58 5.40
N ASP A 144 -13.89 2.38 5.74
CA ASP A 144 -14.99 2.55 4.81
C ASP A 144 -15.39 4.04 4.68
N ILE A 145 -16.45 4.32 3.89
CA ILE A 145 -16.93 5.69 3.68
C ILE A 145 -17.46 6.30 4.99
N GLN A 146 -18.05 5.48 5.87
CA GLN A 146 -18.60 5.96 7.14
C GLN A 146 -17.45 6.31 8.10
N ASP A 147 -16.46 5.44 8.24
CA ASP A 147 -15.25 5.69 9.05
C ASP A 147 -14.53 6.97 8.59
N LEU A 148 -14.38 7.14 7.27
CA LEU A 148 -13.74 8.33 6.71
C LEU A 148 -14.56 9.61 6.97
N LYS A 149 -15.90 9.55 6.87
CA LYS A 149 -16.76 10.70 7.17
C LYS A 149 -16.66 11.11 8.64
N GLU A 150 -16.63 10.15 9.55
CA GLU A 150 -16.45 10.40 10.99
C GLU A 150 -15.11 11.07 11.26
N LEU A 151 -14.02 10.53 10.68
CA LEU A 151 -12.69 11.09 10.85
C LEU A 151 -12.60 12.53 10.29
N LEU A 152 -13.11 12.76 9.08
CA LEU A 152 -13.14 14.09 8.45
C LEU A 152 -14.06 15.09 9.18
N GLY A 153 -15.09 14.62 9.86
CA GLY A 153 -15.97 15.45 10.69
C GLY A 153 -15.33 15.87 12.00
N ASN A 154 -14.42 15.07 12.54
CA ASN A 154 -13.80 15.30 13.85
C ASN A 154 -12.44 16.02 13.76
N PHE A 155 -11.79 16.05 12.58
CA PHE A 155 -10.43 16.56 12.42
C PHE A 155 -10.24 17.36 11.14
N ASP A 156 -9.47 18.46 11.23
CA ASP A 156 -9.09 19.28 10.07
C ASP A 156 -8.02 18.62 9.19
N ILE A 157 -7.25 17.68 9.75
CA ILE A 157 -6.18 16.99 9.02
C ILE A 157 -6.77 15.75 8.34
N THR A 158 -6.81 15.81 7.00
CA THR A 158 -7.27 14.71 6.14
C THR A 158 -6.22 13.60 6.06
N PRO A 159 -6.61 12.31 6.16
CA PRO A 159 -5.69 11.21 5.87
C PRO A 159 -5.05 11.37 4.49
N ALA A 160 -3.74 11.18 4.39
CA ALA A 160 -3.06 11.26 3.11
C ALA A 160 -3.34 10.03 2.23
N VAL A 161 -3.52 8.88 2.86
CA VAL A 161 -3.75 7.58 2.21
C VAL A 161 -4.87 6.83 2.92
N ASN A 162 -5.71 6.12 2.16
CA ASN A 162 -6.53 5.00 2.65
C ASN A 162 -6.09 3.72 1.93
N GLN A 163 -5.43 2.80 2.66
CA GLN A 163 -4.96 1.54 2.11
C GLN A 163 -6.03 0.46 2.30
N VAL A 164 -6.54 -0.11 1.21
CA VAL A 164 -7.66 -1.07 1.23
C VAL A 164 -7.40 -2.27 0.32
N GLU A 165 -8.09 -3.37 0.55
CA GLU A 165 -8.14 -4.45 -0.43
C GLU A 165 -8.83 -3.96 -1.69
N PHE A 166 -8.13 -4.04 -2.84
CA PHE A 166 -8.67 -3.52 -4.08
C PHE A 166 -8.17 -4.31 -5.30
N HIS A 167 -9.10 -4.87 -6.05
CA HIS A 167 -8.89 -5.63 -7.28
C HIS A 167 -10.23 -5.75 -8.04
N PRO A 168 -10.28 -6.21 -9.30
CA PRO A 168 -11.52 -6.26 -10.08
C PRO A 168 -12.67 -7.05 -9.41
N PHE A 169 -12.37 -8.05 -8.58
CA PHE A 169 -13.38 -8.86 -7.89
C PHE A 169 -13.85 -8.23 -6.56
N LEU A 170 -13.20 -7.13 -6.14
CA LEU A 170 -13.60 -6.23 -5.07
C LEU A 170 -13.38 -4.79 -5.53
N TYR A 171 -14.17 -4.38 -6.52
CA TYR A 171 -14.10 -3.03 -7.08
C TYR A 171 -14.95 -2.09 -6.24
N GLN A 172 -14.32 -1.38 -5.32
CA GLN A 172 -14.95 -0.45 -4.39
C GLN A 172 -15.08 0.94 -5.02
N GLN A 173 -15.88 1.06 -6.09
CA GLN A 173 -16.00 2.29 -6.89
C GLN A 173 -16.43 3.50 -6.07
N ASP A 174 -17.42 3.34 -5.18
CA ASP A 174 -17.94 4.45 -4.36
C ASP A 174 -16.86 4.95 -3.39
N LEU A 175 -16.07 4.03 -2.80
CA LEU A 175 -14.96 4.40 -1.92
C LEU A 175 -13.87 5.13 -2.69
N LEU A 176 -13.55 4.67 -3.91
CA LEU A 176 -12.57 5.34 -4.78
C LEU A 176 -13.00 6.78 -5.09
N GLN A 177 -14.25 6.99 -5.49
CA GLN A 177 -14.81 8.32 -5.77
C GLN A 177 -14.84 9.21 -4.50
N PHE A 178 -15.17 8.62 -3.35
CA PHE A 178 -15.15 9.34 -2.08
C PHE A 178 -13.72 9.79 -1.71
N CYS A 179 -12.73 8.92 -1.87
CA CYS A 179 -11.33 9.24 -1.62
C CYS A 179 -10.85 10.36 -2.56
N GLU A 180 -11.13 10.26 -3.86
CA GLU A 180 -10.77 11.29 -4.84
C GLU A 180 -11.35 12.66 -4.50
N LYS A 181 -12.67 12.72 -4.21
CA LYS A 181 -13.37 13.96 -3.81
C LYS A 181 -12.74 14.62 -2.58
N ASN A 182 -12.24 13.83 -1.64
CA ASN A 182 -11.65 14.31 -0.39
C ASN A 182 -10.11 14.41 -0.45
N ARG A 183 -9.49 14.20 -1.62
CA ARG A 183 -8.04 14.22 -1.82
C ARG A 183 -7.29 13.22 -0.94
N ILE A 184 -7.87 12.07 -0.70
CA ILE A 184 -7.27 10.93 -0.03
C ILE A 184 -6.76 9.99 -1.12
N GLN A 185 -5.46 9.64 -1.11
CA GLN A 185 -4.91 8.73 -2.10
C GLN A 185 -5.28 7.28 -1.75
N PRO A 186 -6.01 6.55 -2.61
CA PRO A 186 -6.25 5.14 -2.38
C PRO A 186 -5.01 4.31 -2.70
N GLU A 187 -4.74 3.28 -1.88
CA GLU A 187 -3.66 2.32 -2.05
C GLU A 187 -4.20 0.90 -1.98
N ALA A 188 -3.86 0.08 -2.99
CA ALA A 188 -4.36 -1.27 -3.16
C ALA A 188 -3.43 -2.31 -2.53
N TYR A 189 -3.87 -2.97 -1.46
CA TYR A 189 -3.26 -4.22 -1.01
C TYR A 189 -3.99 -5.43 -1.60
N SER A 190 -3.37 -6.62 -1.57
CA SER A 190 -3.87 -7.85 -2.22
C SER A 190 -4.35 -7.67 -3.67
N PRO A 191 -3.67 -6.86 -4.51
CA PRO A 191 -4.14 -6.57 -5.87
C PRO A 191 -4.21 -7.82 -6.75
N LEU A 192 -3.54 -8.91 -6.35
CA LEU A 192 -3.47 -10.19 -7.05
C LEU A 192 -4.44 -11.22 -6.48
N THR A 193 -5.43 -10.79 -5.65
CA THR A 193 -6.43 -11.69 -5.02
C THR A 193 -5.79 -12.87 -4.26
N ARG A 194 -4.60 -12.70 -3.71
CA ARG A 194 -3.76 -13.76 -3.11
C ARG A 194 -3.53 -14.96 -4.03
N GLY A 195 -3.73 -14.78 -5.34
CA GLY A 195 -3.59 -15.82 -6.37
C GLY A 195 -4.89 -16.56 -6.71
N GLU A 196 -5.98 -16.34 -5.98
CA GLU A 196 -7.23 -17.12 -6.10
C GLU A 196 -7.96 -16.92 -7.43
N ARG A 197 -7.74 -15.79 -8.10
CA ARG A 197 -8.43 -15.44 -9.36
C ARG A 197 -7.50 -15.32 -10.57
N LEU A 198 -6.20 -15.63 -10.46
CA LEU A 198 -5.25 -15.48 -11.57
C LEU A 198 -5.58 -16.38 -12.78
N SER A 199 -6.30 -17.48 -12.56
CA SER A 199 -6.77 -18.40 -13.63
C SER A 199 -8.14 -18.05 -14.19
N HIS A 200 -8.76 -16.92 -13.77
CA HIS A 200 -10.08 -16.52 -14.25
C HIS A 200 -10.09 -16.34 -15.78
N PRO A 201 -11.07 -16.93 -16.53
CA PRO A 201 -11.03 -16.98 -18.01
C PRO A 201 -10.90 -15.60 -18.68
N LYS A 202 -11.61 -14.58 -18.16
CA LYS A 202 -11.52 -13.21 -18.70
C LYS A 202 -10.12 -12.60 -18.48
N LEU A 203 -9.47 -12.87 -17.33
CA LEU A 203 -8.10 -12.43 -17.08
C LEU A 203 -7.10 -13.12 -18.00
N LEU A 204 -7.21 -14.45 -18.19
CA LEU A 204 -6.36 -15.19 -19.12
C LEU A 204 -6.49 -14.68 -20.56
N LYS A 205 -7.72 -14.33 -20.99
CA LYS A 205 -7.96 -13.73 -22.33
C LYS A 205 -7.25 -12.39 -22.45
N LEU A 206 -7.34 -11.51 -21.45
CA LEU A 206 -6.67 -10.22 -21.47
C LEU A 206 -5.15 -10.37 -21.37
N ALA A 207 -4.66 -11.26 -20.52
CA ALA A 207 -3.24 -11.58 -20.41
C ALA A 207 -2.66 -11.97 -21.79
N LYS A 208 -3.37 -12.86 -22.53
CA LYS A 208 -2.99 -13.23 -23.89
C LYS A 208 -3.04 -12.04 -24.88
N LYS A 209 -4.09 -11.20 -24.80
CA LYS A 209 -4.25 -10.02 -25.68
C LYS A 209 -3.07 -9.07 -25.56
N TYR A 210 -2.58 -8.84 -24.34
CA TYR A 210 -1.49 -7.88 -24.07
C TYR A 210 -0.10 -8.52 -24.02
N GLY A 211 0.03 -9.84 -24.19
CA GLY A 211 1.31 -10.55 -24.02
C GLY A 211 1.86 -10.46 -22.60
N LYS A 212 0.98 -10.42 -21.60
CA LYS A 212 1.28 -10.24 -20.18
C LYS A 212 0.73 -11.38 -19.34
N THR A 213 1.11 -11.44 -18.05
CA THR A 213 0.50 -12.34 -17.08
C THR A 213 -0.80 -11.75 -16.51
N SER A 214 -1.68 -12.60 -15.96
CA SER A 214 -2.87 -12.14 -15.22
C SER A 214 -2.51 -11.18 -14.08
N ALA A 215 -1.39 -11.43 -13.39
CA ALA A 215 -0.89 -10.56 -12.32
C ALA A 215 -0.55 -9.16 -12.85
N GLN A 216 0.14 -9.06 -13.96
CA GLN A 216 0.46 -7.77 -14.59
C GLN A 216 -0.79 -7.02 -15.03
N VAL A 217 -1.79 -7.71 -15.57
CA VAL A 217 -3.09 -7.12 -15.93
C VAL A 217 -3.79 -6.52 -14.70
N LEU A 218 -3.82 -7.26 -13.58
CA LEU A 218 -4.44 -6.78 -12.33
C LEU A 218 -3.71 -5.56 -11.75
N ILE A 219 -2.38 -5.57 -11.72
CA ILE A 219 -1.58 -4.43 -11.26
C ILE A 219 -1.83 -3.21 -12.18
N ARG A 220 -1.80 -3.42 -13.49
CA ARG A 220 -2.02 -2.34 -14.46
C ARG A 220 -3.42 -1.72 -14.34
N TRP A 221 -4.44 -2.55 -14.12
CA TRP A 221 -5.81 -2.09 -13.89
C TRP A 221 -5.88 -1.16 -12.66
N SER A 222 -5.30 -1.56 -11.54
CA SER A 222 -5.28 -0.73 -10.32
C SER A 222 -4.51 0.58 -10.55
N LEU A 223 -3.36 0.54 -11.24
CA LEU A 223 -2.61 1.75 -11.61
C LEU A 223 -3.41 2.69 -12.52
N GLN A 224 -4.21 2.16 -13.46
CA GLN A 224 -5.04 2.97 -14.35
C GLN A 224 -6.26 3.58 -13.66
N HIS A 225 -6.71 3.01 -12.55
CA HIS A 225 -7.67 3.65 -11.64
C HIS A 225 -7.01 4.69 -10.70
N GLY A 226 -5.72 4.98 -10.88
CA GLY A 226 -5.03 6.01 -10.11
C GLY A 226 -4.54 5.56 -8.73
N LEU A 227 -4.66 4.27 -8.39
CA LEU A 227 -4.21 3.76 -7.11
C LEU A 227 -2.68 3.63 -7.03
N ILE A 228 -2.16 3.63 -5.82
CA ILE A 228 -0.87 3.05 -5.48
C ILE A 228 -1.08 1.56 -5.31
N VAL A 229 -0.12 0.72 -5.71
CA VAL A 229 -0.30 -0.73 -5.71
C VAL A 229 0.89 -1.40 -5.05
N ILE A 230 0.63 -2.29 -4.07
CA ILE A 230 1.65 -2.97 -3.28
C ILE A 230 1.53 -4.50 -3.34
N PRO A 231 1.77 -5.13 -4.51
CA PRO A 231 1.76 -6.58 -4.62
C PRO A 231 2.85 -7.21 -3.74
N LYS A 232 2.55 -8.37 -3.14
CA LYS A 232 3.50 -9.13 -2.34
C LYS A 232 4.08 -10.30 -3.11
N SER A 233 5.39 -10.47 -3.06
CA SER A 233 6.07 -11.70 -3.45
C SER A 233 7.39 -11.86 -2.69
N VAL A 234 7.85 -13.11 -2.52
CA VAL A 234 9.20 -13.46 -2.05
C VAL A 234 10.05 -14.12 -3.14
N HIS A 235 9.49 -14.27 -4.35
CA HIS A 235 10.15 -14.87 -5.50
C HIS A 235 10.65 -13.76 -6.44
N GLU A 236 11.93 -13.70 -6.73
CA GLU A 236 12.55 -12.68 -7.59
C GLU A 236 11.85 -12.52 -8.92
N GLU A 237 11.60 -13.63 -9.61
CA GLU A 237 10.93 -13.63 -10.91
C GLU A 237 9.56 -12.94 -10.86
N ARG A 238 8.75 -13.22 -9.82
CA ARG A 238 7.45 -12.57 -9.66
C ARG A 238 7.58 -11.10 -9.26
N ILE A 239 8.58 -10.75 -8.43
CA ILE A 239 8.86 -9.35 -8.06
C ILE A 239 9.23 -8.56 -9.33
N ARG A 240 10.08 -9.13 -10.20
CA ARG A 240 10.47 -8.54 -11.48
C ARG A 240 9.24 -8.39 -12.41
N GLN A 241 8.49 -9.47 -12.64
CA GLN A 241 7.29 -9.44 -13.48
C GLN A 241 6.26 -8.41 -13.01
N ASN A 242 6.05 -8.28 -11.69
CA ASN A 242 5.14 -7.29 -11.12
C ASN A 242 5.58 -5.84 -11.39
N SER A 243 6.86 -5.58 -11.68
CA SER A 243 7.37 -4.25 -12.06
C SER A 243 7.25 -3.94 -13.55
N GLU A 244 7.09 -4.96 -14.39
CA GLU A 244 7.00 -4.84 -15.86
C GLU A 244 5.56 -4.57 -16.33
N VAL A 245 4.95 -3.50 -15.78
CA VAL A 245 3.53 -3.13 -15.98
C VAL A 245 3.34 -1.75 -16.59
N PHE A 246 4.44 -1.09 -16.98
CA PHE A 246 4.42 0.28 -17.47
C PHE A 246 4.57 0.37 -18.99
N ASP A 247 4.87 -0.72 -19.67
CA ASP A 247 5.11 -0.83 -21.12
C ASP A 247 3.84 -1.15 -21.93
N PHE A 248 2.69 -1.25 -21.28
CA PHE A 248 1.38 -1.44 -21.91
C PHE A 248 0.29 -0.65 -21.18
N GLN A 249 -0.85 -0.49 -21.86
CA GLN A 249 -2.04 0.14 -21.29
C GLN A 249 -3.27 -0.70 -21.66
N LEU A 250 -4.16 -0.90 -20.68
CA LEU A 250 -5.46 -1.52 -20.93
C LEU A 250 -6.37 -0.54 -21.66
N GLU A 251 -7.03 -1.01 -22.69
CA GLU A 251 -8.02 -0.24 -23.44
C GLU A 251 -9.26 0.05 -22.57
N PRO A 252 -10.02 1.12 -22.86
CA PRO A 252 -11.20 1.48 -22.06
C PRO A 252 -12.24 0.36 -21.94
N GLU A 253 -12.44 -0.44 -22.98
CA GLU A 253 -13.36 -1.58 -23.00
C GLU A 253 -12.87 -2.70 -22.05
N ASP A 254 -11.56 -2.93 -21.99
CA ASP A 254 -10.96 -3.94 -21.12
C ASP A 254 -10.97 -3.49 -19.64
N MET A 255 -10.81 -2.18 -19.38
CA MET A 255 -11.02 -1.60 -18.05
C MET A 255 -12.46 -1.84 -17.59
N LYS A 256 -13.47 -1.51 -18.41
CA LYS A 256 -14.89 -1.77 -18.10
C LYS A 256 -15.18 -3.26 -17.90
N LEU A 257 -14.55 -4.12 -18.71
CA LEU A 257 -14.68 -5.59 -18.55
C LEU A 257 -14.17 -6.03 -17.18
N LEU A 258 -13.02 -5.52 -16.73
CA LEU A 258 -12.46 -5.82 -15.41
C LEU A 258 -13.33 -5.23 -14.29
N ASP A 259 -13.80 -4.00 -14.43
CA ASP A 259 -14.73 -3.34 -13.49
C ASP A 259 -16.01 -4.17 -13.27
N SER A 260 -16.49 -4.84 -14.33
CA SER A 260 -17.68 -5.69 -14.29
C SER A 260 -17.47 -7.05 -13.58
N LEU A 261 -16.25 -7.37 -13.15
CA LEU A 261 -15.94 -8.62 -12.43
C LEU A 261 -16.23 -8.54 -10.93
N ASN A 262 -16.70 -7.40 -10.44
CA ASN A 262 -16.98 -7.22 -9.02
C ASN A 262 -17.97 -8.26 -8.49
N GLU A 263 -17.54 -9.03 -7.52
CA GLU A 263 -18.34 -10.04 -6.80
C GLU A 263 -18.26 -9.84 -5.28
N ASN A 264 -17.75 -8.67 -4.83
CA ASN A 264 -17.50 -8.34 -3.43
C ASN A 264 -16.61 -9.37 -2.72
N LEU A 265 -15.67 -9.96 -3.45
CA LEU A 265 -14.72 -10.95 -2.93
C LEU A 265 -13.71 -10.27 -2.00
N ARG A 266 -13.73 -10.60 -0.72
CA ARG A 266 -12.64 -10.26 0.20
C ARG A 266 -11.73 -11.48 0.40
N THR A 267 -10.42 -11.27 0.32
CA THR A 267 -9.41 -12.33 0.54
C THR A 267 -8.69 -12.15 1.88
N VAL A 268 -8.92 -11.02 2.56
CA VAL A 268 -8.38 -10.71 3.89
C VAL A 268 -9.54 -10.35 4.82
N PHE A 269 -9.62 -11.03 5.98
CA PHE A 269 -10.66 -10.89 7.01
C PHE A 269 -10.03 -10.51 8.34
#